data_e420a3a008f56f927085bdd20231427c
#
_entry.id   e420a3a008f56f927085bdd20231427c
#
_cell.length_a   1.000
_cell.length_b   1.000
_cell.length_c   1.000
_cell.angle_alpha   90.00
_cell.angle_beta   90.00
_cell.angle_gamma   90.00
#
_symmetry.space_group_name_H-M   'P 1'
#
loop_
_entity.id
_entity.type
_entity.pdbx_description
1 polymer ?
#
loop_
_entity_poly.entity_id
_entity_poly.type
_entity_poly.pdbx_seq_one_letter_code
_entity_poly.pdbx_strand_id
1 'polypeptide(L)'
;MDLLNTLFQSAPWGPLRIGLHAVFLLAAAYMLTQVLGLRAVVALKHLPKPRAGFGMAAVLVLLGFGAVLVHQATWQLFGTTRPAFVAFMQLHDRRQFNPAHWIQRGRILDATGTVLAETRAVQTSQGPAAQRYYPFGPDFAHVVGYADPRFGASGIEAAANVQLNGGKPESWQDWGELGRQLLTQTKRPKGNDVTLTLDAALQRLAMERLGERAGAVVVLRPQDGALRVLASTPSFDPNQVDADMFLRADPRARLLNRATAGLYPPGSTFKVVIAADALDRGFSGGIQCPADGWTTSGRYRKIRDHEYYEARRAGRTWRGHGRIGLDTGLAQSSNVFFAQLGVYLGHDAFRATTERFLFNSRITIGEGDSGRQFMRTGRIPRIASSDRYGLAQASIGQGKVLATPAQMALIAAAVANDGIAVRPRLIASEQPAAVGRFMQPGTAQRLRRILRRAVAEGTGRGIETPGLAIAGKTGTAENPFGAPHSWFIGFAPADRPRLAFAVLVEHGGYGSAAAAPIARDLLLLARELGHLP
;
A
#
# COMPACT_ATOMS: atom_id res chain seq x y z
N MET A 1 23.27 1.78 -19.38
CA MET A 1 22.80 2.39 -20.65
C MET A 1 21.30 2.47 -20.75
N ASP A 2 20.55 1.54 -20.17
CA ASP A 2 19.08 1.57 -20.19
C ASP A 2 18.43 2.70 -19.38
N LEU A 3 19.08 3.18 -18.32
CA LEU A 3 18.56 4.30 -17.52
C LEU A 3 18.60 5.64 -18.30
N LEU A 4 19.58 5.81 -19.19
CA LEU A 4 19.67 6.99 -20.05
C LEU A 4 18.62 6.95 -21.17
N ASN A 5 18.34 5.78 -21.75
CA ASN A 5 17.32 5.63 -22.79
C ASN A 5 15.90 5.89 -22.27
N THR A 6 15.57 5.42 -21.06
CA THR A 6 14.25 5.64 -20.45
C THR A 6 14.03 7.14 -20.10
N LEU A 7 15.10 7.87 -19.79
CA LEU A 7 15.06 9.31 -19.52
C LEU A 7 14.92 10.16 -20.79
N PHE A 8 15.30 9.61 -21.97
CA PHE A 8 15.21 10.33 -23.25
C PHE A 8 13.89 10.11 -24.00
N GLN A 9 13.15 9.04 -23.73
CA GLN A 9 11.96 8.66 -24.52
C GLN A 9 10.64 9.27 -24.06
N SER A 10 10.57 9.96 -22.92
CA SER A 10 9.28 10.35 -22.31
C SER A 10 8.90 11.84 -22.40
N ALA A 11 9.56 12.66 -23.22
CA ALA A 11 9.17 14.07 -23.32
C ALA A 11 9.14 14.58 -24.78
N PRO A 12 8.07 15.30 -25.20
CA PRO A 12 7.92 15.86 -26.55
C PRO A 12 8.96 16.96 -26.90
N TRP A 13 9.84 17.32 -25.97
CA TRP A 13 10.86 18.36 -26.07
C TRP A 13 12.27 17.86 -26.44
N GLY A 14 12.42 16.57 -26.75
CA GLY A 14 13.72 15.95 -27.08
C GLY A 14 14.52 16.71 -28.17
N PRO A 15 13.91 17.01 -29.34
CA PRO A 15 14.60 17.73 -30.42
C PRO A 15 14.99 19.16 -30.05
N LEU A 16 14.13 19.88 -29.31
CA LEU A 16 14.40 21.26 -28.87
C LEU A 16 15.56 21.32 -27.87
N ARG A 17 15.70 20.31 -27.02
CA ARG A 17 16.80 20.18 -26.03
C ARG A 17 18.12 19.93 -26.72
N ILE A 18 18.15 19.02 -27.72
CA ILE A 18 19.36 18.75 -28.53
C ILE A 18 19.77 20.04 -29.27
N GLY A 19 18.81 20.74 -29.86
CA GLY A 19 19.05 22.02 -30.52
C GLY A 19 19.61 23.10 -29.57
N LEU A 20 19.03 23.24 -28.38
CA LEU A 20 19.53 24.19 -27.35
C LEU A 20 20.94 23.81 -26.84
N HIS A 21 21.24 22.54 -26.65
CA HIS A 21 22.58 22.09 -26.27
C HIS A 21 23.58 22.35 -27.37
N ALA A 22 23.21 22.12 -28.65
CA ALA A 22 24.06 22.43 -29.80
C ALA A 22 24.32 23.92 -29.92
N VAL A 23 23.29 24.76 -29.75
CA VAL A 23 23.44 26.26 -29.77
C VAL A 23 24.32 26.73 -28.61
N PHE A 24 24.14 26.18 -27.39
CA PHE A 24 24.96 26.53 -26.24
C PHE A 24 26.41 26.07 -26.40
N LEU A 25 26.66 24.88 -26.92
CA LEU A 25 28.01 24.39 -27.21
C LEU A 25 28.70 25.25 -28.31
N LEU A 26 27.95 25.64 -29.35
CA LEU A 26 28.45 26.52 -30.41
C LEU A 26 28.73 27.94 -29.88
N ALA A 27 27.85 28.47 -29.03
CA ALA A 27 28.05 29.78 -28.38
C ALA A 27 29.22 29.74 -27.39
N ALA A 28 29.38 28.65 -26.61
CA ALA A 28 30.53 28.47 -25.72
C ALA A 28 31.84 28.33 -26.53
N ALA A 29 31.84 27.57 -27.61
CA ALA A 29 32.97 27.45 -28.53
C ALA A 29 33.29 28.78 -29.20
N TYR A 30 32.28 29.54 -29.63
CA TYR A 30 32.46 30.89 -30.19
C TYR A 30 33.00 31.86 -29.14
N MET A 31 32.46 31.90 -27.92
CA MET A 31 33.01 32.73 -26.84
C MET A 31 34.45 32.33 -26.49
N LEU A 32 34.76 31.04 -26.46
CA LEU A 32 36.11 30.54 -26.24
C LEU A 32 37.07 31.03 -27.32
N THR A 33 36.63 31.04 -28.59
CA THR A 33 37.43 31.61 -29.71
C THR A 33 37.59 33.13 -29.61
N GLN A 34 36.61 33.85 -29.07
CA GLN A 34 36.69 35.31 -28.86
C GLN A 34 37.55 35.66 -27.64
N VAL A 35 37.40 34.94 -26.52
CA VAL A 35 38.14 35.19 -25.27
C VAL A 35 39.60 34.74 -25.37
N LEU A 36 39.86 33.61 -26.01
CA LEU A 36 41.23 33.11 -26.22
C LEU A 36 41.85 33.62 -27.51
N GLY A 37 41.05 34.22 -28.41
CA GLY A 37 41.41 34.66 -29.75
C GLY A 37 41.83 33.50 -30.65
N LEU A 38 41.39 33.48 -31.89
CA LEU A 38 41.90 32.49 -32.89
C LEU A 38 43.45 32.51 -32.96
N ARG A 39 44.06 33.62 -32.61
CA ARG A 39 45.53 33.80 -32.48
C ARG A 39 46.12 32.96 -31.35
N ALA A 40 45.41 32.68 -30.26
CA ALA A 40 45.89 31.81 -29.18
C ALA A 40 45.96 30.33 -29.60
N VAL A 41 44.99 29.84 -30.41
CA VAL A 41 45.02 28.49 -30.95
C VAL A 41 46.13 28.33 -32.00
N VAL A 42 46.39 29.34 -32.81
CA VAL A 42 47.51 29.37 -33.77
C VAL A 42 48.85 29.53 -33.02
N ALA A 43 48.90 30.33 -31.94
CA ALA A 43 50.08 30.48 -31.10
C ALA A 43 50.47 29.22 -30.34
N LEU A 44 49.49 28.32 -29.99
CA LEU A 44 49.75 27.02 -29.37
C LEU A 44 50.63 26.09 -30.22
N LYS A 45 50.62 26.24 -31.58
CA LYS A 45 51.49 25.48 -32.50
C LYS A 45 52.96 25.90 -32.44
N HIS A 46 53.24 27.07 -31.94
CA HIS A 46 54.60 27.63 -31.86
C HIS A 46 55.19 27.63 -30.45
N LEU A 47 54.46 27.10 -29.45
CA LEU A 47 54.99 26.97 -28.09
C LEU A 47 55.91 25.75 -27.97
N PRO A 48 57.02 25.85 -27.17
CA PRO A 48 57.81 24.66 -26.84
C PRO A 48 56.95 23.59 -26.18
N LYS A 49 57.19 22.32 -26.56
CA LYS A 49 56.37 21.15 -26.22
C LYS A 49 55.80 21.10 -24.77
N PRO A 50 56.51 21.42 -23.69
CA PRO A 50 55.95 21.40 -22.34
C PRO A 50 54.88 22.47 -22.10
N ARG A 51 54.94 23.63 -22.78
CA ARG A 51 53.95 24.70 -22.67
C ARG A 51 52.70 24.45 -23.51
N ALA A 52 52.86 23.75 -24.65
CA ALA A 52 51.72 23.30 -25.47
C ALA A 52 50.84 22.27 -24.73
N GLY A 53 51.48 21.33 -24.01
CA GLY A 53 50.77 20.37 -23.15
C GLY A 53 49.98 21.04 -22.01
N PHE A 54 50.57 22.10 -21.41
CA PHE A 54 49.90 22.86 -20.37
C PHE A 54 48.69 23.64 -20.89
N GLY A 55 48.84 24.26 -22.08
CA GLY A 55 47.71 24.93 -22.75
C GLY A 55 46.59 23.97 -23.13
N MET A 56 46.92 22.77 -23.61
CA MET A 56 45.93 21.73 -23.94
C MET A 56 45.20 21.21 -22.70
N ALA A 57 45.92 21.02 -21.60
CA ALA A 57 45.31 20.65 -20.32
C ALA A 57 44.36 21.74 -19.79
N ALA A 58 44.74 23.03 -19.90
CA ALA A 58 43.90 24.18 -19.53
C ALA A 58 42.61 24.22 -20.39
N VAL A 59 42.71 23.99 -21.69
CA VAL A 59 41.53 23.91 -22.60
C VAL A 59 40.61 22.74 -22.21
N LEU A 60 41.15 21.57 -21.91
CA LEU A 60 40.35 20.42 -21.47
C LEU A 60 39.63 20.67 -20.14
N VAL A 61 40.30 21.33 -19.19
CA VAL A 61 39.69 21.74 -17.91
C VAL A 61 38.57 22.75 -18.14
N LEU A 62 38.76 23.77 -18.98
CA LEU A 62 37.73 24.75 -19.32
C LEU A 62 36.54 24.13 -20.05
N LEU A 63 36.78 23.18 -20.95
CA LEU A 63 35.72 22.41 -21.61
C LEU A 63 34.95 21.54 -20.61
N GLY A 64 35.64 20.92 -19.66
CA GLY A 64 35.03 20.17 -18.56
C GLY A 64 34.15 21.07 -17.67
N PHE A 65 34.65 22.23 -17.29
CA PHE A 65 33.88 23.25 -16.55
C PHE A 65 32.66 23.75 -17.34
N GLY A 66 32.84 24.02 -18.63
CA GLY A 66 31.74 24.40 -19.52
C GLY A 66 30.65 23.32 -19.59
N ALA A 67 31.05 22.06 -19.73
CA ALA A 67 30.10 20.91 -19.72
C ALA A 67 29.33 20.80 -18.39
N VAL A 68 30.02 21.01 -17.27
CA VAL A 68 29.36 21.01 -15.93
C VAL A 68 28.39 22.19 -15.82
N LEU A 69 28.75 23.38 -16.25
CA LEU A 69 27.87 24.56 -16.22
C LEU A 69 26.63 24.36 -17.11
N VAL A 70 26.81 23.82 -18.33
CA VAL A 70 25.68 23.49 -19.22
C VAL A 70 24.80 22.43 -18.59
N HIS A 71 25.39 21.40 -17.98
CA HIS A 71 24.64 20.39 -17.26
C HIS A 71 23.85 21.00 -16.09
N GLN A 72 24.45 21.84 -15.27
CA GLN A 72 23.77 22.53 -14.16
C GLN A 72 22.65 23.46 -14.68
N ALA A 73 22.91 24.23 -15.74
CA ALA A 73 21.90 25.08 -16.34
C ALA A 73 20.71 24.30 -16.88
N THR A 74 20.94 23.11 -17.48
CA THR A 74 19.84 22.21 -17.91
C THR A 74 19.03 21.67 -16.75
N TRP A 75 19.65 21.40 -15.61
CA TRP A 75 18.93 21.03 -14.39
C TRP A 75 18.13 22.19 -13.81
N GLN A 76 18.68 23.40 -13.78
CA GLN A 76 17.96 24.57 -13.26
C GLN A 76 16.80 25.00 -14.16
N LEU A 77 16.99 24.98 -15.48
CA LEU A 77 15.98 25.47 -16.44
C LEU A 77 14.93 24.41 -16.77
N PHE A 78 15.30 23.13 -16.80
CA PHE A 78 14.42 22.05 -17.24
C PHE A 78 14.20 20.94 -16.19
N GLY A 79 14.81 21.04 -15.01
CA GLY A 79 14.60 20.09 -13.92
C GLY A 79 13.14 20.00 -13.50
N THR A 80 12.46 21.14 -13.49
CA THR A 80 11.01 21.25 -13.15
C THR A 80 10.09 20.55 -14.15
N THR A 81 10.56 20.23 -15.36
CA THR A 81 9.78 19.50 -16.37
C THR A 81 9.96 17.98 -16.30
N ARG A 82 10.81 17.48 -15.39
CA ARG A 82 11.07 16.04 -15.20
C ARG A 82 10.24 15.49 -14.06
N PRO A 83 9.23 14.64 -14.31
CA PRO A 83 8.33 14.15 -13.26
C PRO A 83 9.06 13.46 -12.09
N ALA A 84 10.08 12.66 -12.39
CA ALA A 84 10.88 11.97 -11.37
C ALA A 84 11.71 12.94 -10.51
N PHE A 85 12.26 14.00 -11.09
CA PHE A 85 13.02 15.01 -10.36
C PHE A 85 12.09 15.89 -9.53
N VAL A 86 10.95 16.28 -10.10
CA VAL A 86 9.93 17.05 -9.36
C VAL A 86 9.42 16.24 -8.18
N ALA A 87 9.13 14.95 -8.36
CA ALA A 87 8.73 14.06 -7.28
C ALA A 87 9.82 13.91 -6.21
N PHE A 88 11.10 13.78 -6.62
CA PHE A 88 12.22 13.73 -5.71
C PHE A 88 12.39 15.05 -4.94
N MET A 89 12.33 16.20 -5.63
CA MET A 89 12.44 17.52 -5.00
C MET A 89 11.25 17.80 -4.08
N GLN A 90 10.04 17.41 -4.46
CA GLN A 90 8.85 17.53 -3.61
C GLN A 90 8.97 16.70 -2.33
N LEU A 91 9.66 15.56 -2.39
CA LEU A 91 9.91 14.71 -1.22
C LEU A 91 11.04 15.23 -0.31
N HIS A 92 12.02 15.97 -0.87
CA HIS A 92 13.27 16.29 -0.17
C HIS A 92 13.56 17.80 -0.02
N ASP A 93 12.88 18.68 -0.80
CA ASP A 93 13.13 20.12 -0.71
C ASP A 93 12.39 20.76 0.48
N ARG A 94 13.12 20.96 1.56
CA ARG A 94 12.63 21.66 2.75
C ARG A 94 12.50 23.18 2.56
N ARG A 95 12.93 23.73 1.43
CA ARG A 95 12.83 25.17 1.10
C ARG A 95 11.57 25.50 0.30
N GLN A 96 10.66 24.55 0.12
CA GLN A 96 9.46 24.83 -0.65
C GLN A 96 8.78 26.06 -0.09
N PHE A 97 8.60 27.04 -1.00
CA PHE A 97 7.66 28.14 -0.81
C PHE A 97 6.39 27.54 -0.21
N ASN A 98 6.08 27.92 1.02
CA ASN A 98 4.92 27.35 1.71
C ASN A 98 3.65 28.04 1.18
N PRO A 99 2.97 27.46 0.19
CA PRO A 99 1.73 28.03 -0.33
C PRO A 99 0.64 28.10 0.73
N ALA A 100 0.76 27.38 1.85
CA ALA A 100 -0.19 27.43 2.96
C ALA A 100 -0.36 28.81 3.58
N HIS A 101 0.65 29.70 3.46
CA HIS A 101 0.50 31.09 3.87
C HIS A 101 -0.36 31.95 2.92
N TRP A 102 -0.45 31.53 1.64
CA TRP A 102 -1.08 32.30 0.58
C TRP A 102 -2.34 31.67 0.00
N ILE A 103 -2.45 30.35 0.09
CA ILE A 103 -3.57 29.56 -0.46
C ILE A 103 -4.35 28.94 0.70
N GLN A 104 -5.66 29.13 0.71
CA GLN A 104 -6.53 28.34 1.59
C GLN A 104 -6.62 26.93 1.00
N ARG A 105 -5.80 26.03 1.52
CA ARG A 105 -5.73 24.64 1.07
C ARG A 105 -7.09 23.96 1.14
N GLY A 106 -7.50 23.26 0.09
CA GLY A 106 -8.77 22.55 -0.03
C GLY A 106 -8.98 21.53 1.09
N ARG A 107 -10.21 21.17 1.34
CA ARG A 107 -10.58 20.18 2.35
C ARG A 107 -10.36 18.77 1.84
N ILE A 108 -10.09 17.85 2.76
CA ILE A 108 -10.19 16.41 2.50
C ILE A 108 -11.46 15.93 3.19
N LEU A 109 -12.33 15.30 2.42
CA LEU A 109 -13.65 14.84 2.85
C LEU A 109 -13.72 13.31 2.80
N ASP A 110 -14.53 12.71 3.64
CA ASP A 110 -14.93 11.32 3.50
C ASP A 110 -16.02 11.14 2.43
N ALA A 111 -16.50 9.92 2.23
CA ALA A 111 -17.52 9.59 1.24
C ALA A 111 -18.89 10.23 1.55
N THR A 112 -19.13 10.68 2.76
CA THR A 112 -20.38 11.33 3.22
C THR A 112 -20.30 12.85 3.23
N GLY A 113 -19.11 13.42 2.95
CA GLY A 113 -18.84 14.86 3.03
C GLY A 113 -18.32 15.33 4.39
N THR A 114 -18.05 14.41 5.33
CA THR A 114 -17.43 14.72 6.61
C THR A 114 -16.00 15.24 6.43
N VAL A 115 -15.65 16.34 7.07
CA VAL A 115 -14.34 16.98 6.93
C VAL A 115 -13.29 16.18 7.70
N LEU A 116 -12.29 15.64 7.00
CA LEU A 116 -11.15 14.92 7.58
C LEU A 116 -9.91 15.81 7.74
N ALA A 117 -9.77 16.82 6.87
CA ALA A 117 -8.74 17.86 7.00
C ALA A 117 -9.24 19.16 6.42
N GLU A 118 -8.94 20.28 7.09
CA GLU A 118 -9.30 21.62 6.66
C GLU A 118 -8.22 22.63 7.02
N THR A 119 -8.31 23.85 6.47
CA THR A 119 -7.42 24.95 6.83
C THR A 119 -8.19 25.94 7.70
N ARG A 120 -7.71 26.19 8.91
CA ARG A 120 -8.28 27.16 9.87
C ARG A 120 -7.43 28.41 9.96
N ALA A 121 -8.07 29.55 10.12
CA ALA A 121 -7.38 30.78 10.50
C ALA A 121 -7.05 30.72 11.99
N VAL A 122 -5.79 30.95 12.33
CA VAL A 122 -5.33 31.02 13.73
C VAL A 122 -4.60 32.34 13.95
N GLN A 123 -4.73 32.93 15.12
CA GLN A 123 -3.95 34.09 15.51
C GLN A 123 -2.61 33.62 16.10
N THR A 124 -1.53 34.13 15.55
CA THR A 124 -0.18 33.89 16.04
C THR A 124 0.43 35.20 16.53
N SER A 125 1.56 35.13 17.23
CA SER A 125 2.33 36.34 17.65
C SER A 125 2.79 37.21 16.47
N GLN A 126 2.79 36.66 15.26
CA GLN A 126 3.16 37.35 14.00
C GLN A 126 1.93 37.79 13.17
N GLY A 127 0.72 37.64 13.70
CA GLY A 127 -0.53 37.96 13.01
C GLY A 127 -1.35 36.73 12.59
N PRO A 128 -2.42 36.91 11.79
CA PRO A 128 -3.28 35.84 11.36
C PRO A 128 -2.55 34.88 10.40
N ALA A 129 -2.49 33.61 10.77
CA ALA A 129 -1.90 32.52 9.97
C ALA A 129 -2.95 31.49 9.57
N ALA A 130 -2.66 30.74 8.52
CA ALA A 130 -3.45 29.57 8.13
C ALA A 130 -2.77 28.31 8.67
N GLN A 131 -3.52 27.51 9.42
CA GLN A 131 -3.04 26.25 9.98
C GLN A 131 -3.87 25.09 9.43
N ARG A 132 -3.20 24.02 9.02
CA ARG A 132 -3.85 22.77 8.66
C ARG A 132 -4.35 22.09 9.93
N TYR A 133 -5.59 21.61 9.92
CA TYR A 133 -6.25 21.00 11.07
C TYR A 133 -6.94 19.69 10.67
N TYR A 134 -6.80 18.69 11.53
CA TYR A 134 -7.30 17.33 11.35
C TYR A 134 -8.29 17.02 12.50
N PRO A 135 -9.61 17.15 12.26
CA PRO A 135 -10.62 17.05 13.33
C PRO A 135 -10.61 15.72 14.09
N PHE A 136 -10.22 14.65 13.44
CA PHE A 136 -10.21 13.30 14.00
C PHE A 136 -8.82 12.85 14.47
N GLY A 137 -7.81 13.73 14.42
CA GLY A 137 -6.47 13.42 14.92
C GLY A 137 -5.92 12.10 14.36
N PRO A 138 -5.55 11.15 15.26
CA PRO A 138 -4.91 9.89 14.88
C PRO A 138 -5.73 8.95 14.00
N ASP A 139 -7.08 9.07 14.00
CA ASP A 139 -7.97 8.09 13.38
C ASP A 139 -7.78 7.96 11.87
N PHE A 140 -7.34 9.03 11.20
CA PHE A 140 -7.12 9.08 9.76
C PHE A 140 -5.68 9.35 9.36
N ALA A 141 -4.76 9.51 10.33
CA ALA A 141 -3.40 9.95 10.06
C ALA A 141 -2.65 9.09 9.05
N HIS A 142 -2.81 7.78 9.07
CA HIS A 142 -2.17 6.87 8.12
C HIS A 142 -2.69 6.96 6.68
N VAL A 143 -3.86 7.55 6.46
CA VAL A 143 -4.45 7.75 5.13
C VAL A 143 -4.32 9.18 4.69
N VAL A 144 -4.87 10.11 5.47
CA VAL A 144 -4.84 11.55 5.18
C VAL A 144 -3.42 12.08 5.18
N GLY A 145 -2.62 11.61 6.14
CA GLY A 145 -1.27 12.11 6.35
C GLY A 145 -1.28 13.43 7.11
N TYR A 146 -0.25 14.21 6.87
CA TYR A 146 -0.07 15.57 7.39
C TYR A 146 0.44 16.49 6.29
N ALA A 147 0.26 17.80 6.47
CA ALA A 147 0.92 18.86 5.69
C ALA A 147 1.50 19.87 6.68
N ASP A 148 2.81 19.85 6.85
CA ASP A 148 3.57 20.73 7.75
C ASP A 148 4.67 21.46 6.97
N PRO A 149 4.83 22.78 7.16
CA PRO A 149 5.84 23.55 6.44
C PRO A 149 7.28 23.11 6.68
N ARG A 150 7.55 22.49 7.82
CA ARG A 150 8.90 22.07 8.24
C ARG A 150 9.21 20.64 7.81
N PHE A 151 8.17 19.77 7.81
CA PHE A 151 8.33 18.33 7.61
C PHE A 151 7.71 17.84 6.28
N GLY A 152 7.14 18.76 5.48
CA GLY A 152 6.54 18.44 4.20
C GLY A 152 5.14 17.83 4.34
N ALA A 153 4.78 16.95 3.42
CA ALA A 153 3.47 16.32 3.41
C ALA A 153 3.58 14.80 3.23
N SER A 154 2.57 14.08 3.74
CA SER A 154 2.46 12.64 3.59
C SER A 154 1.02 12.23 3.23
N GLY A 155 0.78 10.97 2.94
CA GLY A 155 -0.58 10.48 2.70
C GLY A 155 -1.29 11.15 1.51
N ILE A 156 -2.60 11.35 1.64
CA ILE A 156 -3.43 12.07 0.65
C ILE A 156 -3.01 13.54 0.55
N GLU A 157 -2.56 14.16 1.64
CA GLU A 157 -2.02 15.51 1.62
C GLU A 157 -0.87 15.66 0.62
N ALA A 158 -0.01 14.65 0.50
CA ALA A 158 1.06 14.64 -0.48
C ALA A 158 0.58 14.22 -1.88
N ALA A 159 -0.26 13.17 -1.96
CA ALA A 159 -0.71 12.62 -3.24
C ALA A 159 -1.57 13.59 -4.05
N ALA A 160 -2.44 14.36 -3.39
CA ALA A 160 -3.33 15.34 -4.00
C ALA A 160 -2.87 16.80 -3.76
N ASN A 161 -1.56 17.02 -3.61
CA ASN A 161 -1.04 18.33 -3.19
C ASN A 161 -1.37 19.46 -4.16
N VAL A 162 -1.31 19.22 -5.47
CA VAL A 162 -1.62 20.24 -6.49
C VAL A 162 -3.10 20.57 -6.46
N GLN A 163 -4.00 19.58 -6.44
CA GLN A 163 -5.45 19.78 -6.33
C GLN A 163 -5.81 20.56 -5.06
N LEU A 164 -5.27 20.15 -3.92
CA LEU A 164 -5.49 20.82 -2.65
C LEU A 164 -4.97 22.26 -2.61
N ASN A 165 -4.04 22.63 -3.48
CA ASN A 165 -3.52 23.98 -3.63
C ASN A 165 -4.14 24.76 -4.82
N GLY A 166 -5.23 24.26 -5.41
CA GLY A 166 -5.95 25.00 -6.45
C GLY A 166 -5.68 24.54 -7.89
N GLY A 167 -4.92 23.45 -8.06
CA GLY A 167 -4.57 22.91 -9.37
C GLY A 167 -3.29 23.53 -9.95
N LYS A 168 -2.90 23.06 -11.13
CA LYS A 168 -1.85 23.70 -11.93
C LYS A 168 -2.53 24.76 -12.80
N PRO A 169 -1.98 25.98 -12.87
CA PRO A 169 -2.42 26.91 -13.89
C PRO A 169 -2.21 26.28 -15.28
N GLU A 170 -3.28 26.10 -16.03
CA GLU A 170 -3.25 25.43 -17.33
C GLU A 170 -3.03 26.44 -18.48
N SER A 171 -3.36 27.72 -18.24
CA SER A 171 -3.27 28.80 -19.22
C SER A 171 -2.44 29.99 -18.71
N TRP A 172 -1.97 30.82 -19.65
CA TRP A 172 -1.34 32.11 -19.32
C TRP A 172 -2.30 33.07 -18.59
N GLN A 173 -3.60 32.91 -18.78
CA GLN A 173 -4.61 33.68 -18.07
C GLN A 173 -4.69 33.27 -16.61
N ASP A 174 -4.58 31.97 -16.30
CA ASP A 174 -4.55 31.46 -14.92
C ASP A 174 -3.30 31.94 -14.17
N TRP A 175 -2.14 31.96 -14.84
CA TRP A 175 -0.91 32.55 -14.29
C TRP A 175 -1.06 34.04 -14.04
N GLY A 176 -1.70 34.78 -14.95
CA GLY A 176 -1.99 36.22 -14.80
C GLY A 176 -2.95 36.48 -13.65
N GLU A 177 -3.97 35.64 -13.49
CA GLU A 177 -4.95 35.73 -12.39
C GLU A 177 -4.28 35.41 -11.04
N LEU A 178 -3.51 34.33 -10.98
CA LEU A 178 -2.74 33.97 -9.80
C LEU A 178 -1.77 35.10 -9.40
N GLY A 179 -1.05 35.67 -10.37
CA GLY A 179 -0.16 36.81 -10.15
C GLY A 179 -0.90 38.05 -9.63
N ARG A 180 -2.07 38.39 -10.19
CA ARG A 180 -2.92 39.49 -9.70
C ARG A 180 -3.41 39.23 -8.27
N GLN A 181 -3.91 38.03 -7.98
CA GLN A 181 -4.39 37.67 -6.64
C GLN A 181 -3.29 37.74 -5.59
N LEU A 182 -2.06 37.33 -5.95
CA LEU A 182 -0.88 37.44 -5.09
C LEU A 182 -0.46 38.90 -4.86
N LEU A 183 -0.55 39.74 -5.88
CA LEU A 183 -0.16 41.16 -5.79
C LEU A 183 -1.18 42.03 -5.07
N THR A 184 -2.49 41.72 -5.24
CA THR A 184 -3.57 42.55 -4.66
C THR A 184 -3.95 42.13 -3.25
N GLN A 185 -3.53 40.95 -2.78
CA GLN A 185 -3.84 40.38 -1.46
C GLN A 185 -5.34 40.37 -1.08
N THR A 186 -6.22 40.58 -2.08
CA THR A 186 -7.65 40.81 -1.83
C THR A 186 -8.45 39.58 -1.49
N LYS A 187 -7.99 38.39 -1.92
CA LYS A 187 -8.54 37.07 -1.50
C LYS A 187 -7.46 36.01 -1.60
N ARG A 188 -7.33 35.18 -0.57
CA ARG A 188 -6.48 33.99 -0.65
C ARG A 188 -7.09 33.02 -1.67
N PRO A 189 -6.34 32.55 -2.69
CA PRO A 189 -6.80 31.50 -3.58
C PRO A 189 -7.25 30.28 -2.76
N LYS A 190 -8.38 29.69 -3.12
CA LYS A 190 -8.91 28.50 -2.45
C LYS A 190 -8.53 27.27 -3.26
N GLY A 191 -7.97 26.27 -2.60
CA GLY A 191 -7.71 24.97 -3.18
C GLY A 191 -8.98 24.15 -3.38
N ASN A 192 -8.89 23.10 -4.21
CA ASN A 192 -9.99 22.20 -4.51
C ASN A 192 -10.09 21.10 -3.45
N ASP A 193 -11.31 20.74 -3.09
CA ASP A 193 -11.58 19.66 -2.14
C ASP A 193 -11.27 18.29 -2.77
N VAL A 194 -10.83 17.34 -1.94
CA VAL A 194 -10.60 15.94 -2.31
C VAL A 194 -11.54 15.06 -1.50
N THR A 195 -12.38 14.29 -2.18
CA THR A 195 -13.29 13.34 -1.53
C THR A 195 -12.68 11.94 -1.55
N LEU A 196 -12.61 11.30 -0.39
CA LEU A 196 -12.15 9.93 -0.22
C LEU A 196 -13.33 8.96 -0.28
N THR A 197 -13.02 7.68 -0.47
CA THR A 197 -14.00 6.59 -0.42
C THR A 197 -14.27 6.10 1.00
N LEU A 198 -13.48 6.54 2.00
CA LEU A 198 -13.61 6.15 3.39
C LEU A 198 -14.95 6.62 3.98
N ASP A 199 -15.41 5.90 4.99
CA ASP A 199 -16.55 6.26 5.82
C ASP A 199 -16.04 6.60 7.23
N ALA A 200 -16.28 7.82 7.68
CA ALA A 200 -15.71 8.31 8.92
C ALA A 200 -16.25 7.57 10.15
N ALA A 201 -17.51 7.16 10.14
CA ALA A 201 -18.10 6.43 11.28
C ALA A 201 -17.50 5.04 11.40
N LEU A 202 -17.36 4.31 10.26
CA LEU A 202 -16.74 2.99 10.23
C LEU A 202 -15.25 3.04 10.59
N GLN A 203 -14.52 4.03 10.07
CA GLN A 203 -13.09 4.21 10.37
C GLN A 203 -12.87 4.43 11.87
N ARG A 204 -13.64 5.34 12.49
CA ARG A 204 -13.55 5.63 13.92
C ARG A 204 -13.89 4.42 14.77
N LEU A 205 -14.95 3.69 14.44
CA LEU A 205 -15.27 2.45 15.15
C LEU A 205 -14.12 1.44 15.04
N ALA A 206 -13.48 1.31 13.86
CA ALA A 206 -12.33 0.42 13.70
C ALA A 206 -11.17 0.82 14.61
N MET A 207 -10.85 2.11 14.69
CA MET A 207 -9.80 2.64 15.57
C MET A 207 -10.15 2.42 17.05
N GLU A 208 -11.39 2.69 17.45
CA GLU A 208 -11.90 2.44 18.80
C GLU A 208 -11.79 0.97 19.19
N ARG A 209 -12.22 0.06 18.30
CA ARG A 209 -12.18 -1.39 18.58
C ARG A 209 -10.77 -1.97 18.61
N LEU A 210 -9.84 -1.41 17.85
CA LEU A 210 -8.41 -1.73 17.98
C LEU A 210 -7.86 -1.18 19.30
N GLY A 211 -8.22 0.05 19.67
CA GLY A 211 -7.76 0.72 20.88
C GLY A 211 -6.23 0.81 20.91
N GLU A 212 -5.63 0.48 22.06
CA GLU A 212 -4.18 0.51 22.27
C GLU A 212 -3.43 -0.69 21.65
N ARG A 213 -4.15 -1.68 21.14
CA ARG A 213 -3.53 -2.86 20.51
C ARG A 213 -2.93 -2.50 19.16
N ALA A 214 -1.75 -3.04 18.87
CA ALA A 214 -1.20 -2.95 17.52
C ALA A 214 -2.03 -3.84 16.57
N GLY A 215 -2.47 -3.25 15.46
CA GLY A 215 -3.33 -3.97 14.54
C GLY A 215 -3.77 -3.14 13.33
N ALA A 216 -4.62 -3.73 12.51
CA ALA A 216 -5.18 -3.08 11.33
C ALA A 216 -6.55 -3.63 10.96
N VAL A 217 -7.37 -2.76 10.40
CA VAL A 217 -8.67 -3.11 9.80
C VAL A 217 -8.73 -2.54 8.40
N VAL A 218 -9.10 -3.37 7.45
CA VAL A 218 -9.37 -2.96 6.07
C VAL A 218 -10.76 -3.44 5.68
N VAL A 219 -11.60 -2.52 5.20
CA VAL A 219 -12.92 -2.84 4.65
C VAL A 219 -13.05 -2.17 3.29
N LEU A 220 -13.50 -2.93 2.29
CA LEU A 220 -13.69 -2.40 0.93
C LEU A 220 -14.93 -3.00 0.27
N ARG A 221 -15.46 -2.29 -0.74
CA ARG A 221 -16.50 -2.82 -1.63
C ARG A 221 -15.87 -3.70 -2.70
N PRO A 222 -16.29 -4.98 -2.83
CA PRO A 222 -15.67 -5.90 -3.79
C PRO A 222 -15.84 -5.49 -5.25
N GLN A 223 -16.96 -4.84 -5.60
CA GLN A 223 -17.35 -4.53 -6.97
C GLN A 223 -16.53 -3.41 -7.60
N ASP A 224 -16.14 -2.41 -6.81
CA ASP A 224 -15.47 -1.20 -7.30
C ASP A 224 -14.17 -0.84 -6.56
N GLY A 225 -13.78 -1.66 -5.59
CA GLY A 225 -12.56 -1.45 -4.81
C GLY A 225 -12.58 -0.27 -3.83
N ALA A 226 -13.71 0.42 -3.65
CA ALA A 226 -13.81 1.56 -2.75
C ALA A 226 -13.50 1.14 -1.30
N LEU A 227 -12.41 1.66 -0.74
CA LEU A 227 -12.03 1.45 0.65
C LEU A 227 -13.02 2.22 1.55
N ARG A 228 -13.64 1.52 2.50
CA ARG A 228 -14.51 2.11 3.52
C ARG A 228 -13.78 2.32 4.83
N VAL A 229 -12.81 1.45 5.14
CA VAL A 229 -11.96 1.52 6.31
C VAL A 229 -10.53 1.16 5.90
N LEU A 230 -9.57 1.94 6.40
CA LEU A 230 -8.14 1.66 6.32
C LEU A 230 -7.49 2.10 7.63
N ALA A 231 -7.77 1.35 8.69
CA ALA A 231 -7.32 1.67 10.05
C ALA A 231 -6.02 0.95 10.39
N SER A 232 -5.15 1.64 11.11
CA SER A 232 -3.87 1.12 11.61
C SER A 232 -3.55 1.72 12.97
N THR A 233 -3.29 0.87 13.95
CA THR A 233 -2.88 1.25 15.32
C THR A 233 -1.56 0.57 15.72
N PRO A 234 -0.75 1.20 16.56
CA PRO A 234 -0.84 2.58 17.05
C PRO A 234 -0.69 3.59 15.90
N SER A 235 -1.21 4.79 16.11
CA SER A 235 -1.18 5.88 15.15
C SER A 235 -0.49 7.12 15.75
N PHE A 236 -0.39 8.18 14.99
CA PHE A 236 0.17 9.48 15.40
C PHE A 236 -0.87 10.59 15.21
N ASP A 237 -0.70 11.71 15.91
CA ASP A 237 -1.56 12.88 15.70
C ASP A 237 -0.95 13.78 14.62
N PRO A 238 -1.63 13.96 13.46
CA PRO A 238 -1.16 14.85 12.39
C PRO A 238 -1.21 16.33 12.77
N ASN A 239 -1.88 16.71 13.86
CA ASN A 239 -1.84 18.06 14.41
C ASN A 239 -0.57 18.34 15.24
N GLN A 240 0.20 17.30 15.61
CA GLN A 240 1.35 17.37 16.52
C GLN A 240 2.61 16.75 15.88
N VAL A 241 2.91 17.16 14.64
CA VAL A 241 4.09 16.67 13.93
C VAL A 241 5.33 17.41 14.41
N ASP A 242 6.33 16.69 14.91
CA ASP A 242 7.60 17.22 15.38
C ASP A 242 8.81 16.43 14.87
N ALA A 243 10.01 16.93 15.16
CA ALA A 243 11.25 16.27 14.73
C ALA A 243 11.47 14.92 15.43
N ASP A 244 11.07 14.79 16.68
CA ASP A 244 11.24 13.58 17.47
C ASP A 244 10.48 12.39 16.87
N MET A 245 9.33 12.67 16.26
CA MET A 245 8.52 11.69 15.55
C MET A 245 9.31 10.94 14.43
N PHE A 246 10.30 11.61 13.83
CA PHE A 246 11.09 11.05 12.72
C PHE A 246 12.49 10.60 13.14
N LEU A 247 13.07 11.21 14.18
CA LEU A 247 14.45 11.01 14.56
C LEU A 247 14.62 9.98 15.67
N ARG A 248 13.62 9.79 16.52
CA ARG A 248 13.67 8.83 17.62
C ARG A 248 13.15 7.47 17.21
N ALA A 249 13.81 6.41 17.69
CA ALA A 249 13.29 5.06 17.55
C ALA A 249 11.96 4.94 18.34
N ASP A 250 10.89 4.55 17.65
CA ASP A 250 9.60 4.31 18.25
C ASP A 250 9.32 2.80 18.35
N PRO A 251 9.40 2.20 19.55
CA PRO A 251 9.16 0.77 19.75
C PRO A 251 7.76 0.34 19.33
N ARG A 252 6.78 1.26 19.34
CA ARG A 252 5.40 1.00 18.93
C ARG A 252 5.21 1.17 17.42
N ALA A 253 6.21 1.71 16.69
CA ALA A 253 6.19 1.97 15.25
C ALA A 253 4.91 2.69 14.80
N ARG A 254 4.59 3.84 15.42
CA ARG A 254 3.37 4.63 15.16
C ARG A 254 3.27 5.16 13.74
N LEU A 255 4.40 5.32 13.03
CA LEU A 255 4.43 5.73 11.63
C LEU A 255 4.18 4.58 10.64
N LEU A 256 4.22 3.34 11.10
CA LEU A 256 3.96 2.19 10.24
C LEU A 256 2.45 2.06 9.96
N ASN A 257 2.05 2.28 8.71
CA ASN A 257 0.71 1.88 8.28
C ASN A 257 0.64 0.34 8.19
N ARG A 258 0.16 -0.29 9.26
CA ARG A 258 0.06 -1.75 9.37
C ARG A 258 -0.89 -2.34 8.35
N ALA A 259 -1.91 -1.58 7.95
CA ALA A 259 -2.90 -2.03 6.97
C ALA A 259 -2.28 -2.28 5.59
N THR A 260 -1.36 -1.40 5.14
CA THR A 260 -0.82 -1.41 3.78
C THR A 260 0.65 -1.81 3.69
N ALA A 261 1.41 -1.70 4.79
CA ALA A 261 2.85 -1.92 4.80
C ALA A 261 3.33 -2.97 5.81
N GLY A 262 2.54 -3.27 6.85
CA GLY A 262 2.85 -4.29 7.83
C GLY A 262 2.80 -5.69 7.20
N LEU A 263 3.84 -6.48 7.41
CA LEU A 263 3.99 -7.83 6.86
C LEU A 263 3.90 -8.87 7.99
N TYR A 264 2.87 -9.68 7.97
CA TYR A 264 2.56 -10.65 9.01
C TYR A 264 2.33 -12.04 8.44
N PRO A 265 2.68 -13.12 9.15
CA PRO A 265 2.26 -14.46 8.78
C PRO A 265 0.71 -14.50 8.71
N PRO A 266 0.12 -14.93 7.59
CA PRO A 266 -1.35 -14.96 7.46
C PRO A 266 -1.98 -16.16 8.17
N GLY A 267 -1.20 -17.18 8.51
CA GLY A 267 -1.71 -18.41 9.11
C GLY A 267 -2.85 -19.03 8.28
N SER A 268 -3.85 -19.55 8.96
CA SER A 268 -4.96 -20.26 8.31
C SER A 268 -5.80 -19.43 7.34
N THR A 269 -5.67 -18.11 7.29
CA THR A 269 -6.35 -17.29 6.27
C THR A 269 -5.77 -17.53 4.88
N PHE A 270 -4.49 -17.89 4.77
CA PHE A 270 -3.84 -18.23 3.51
C PHE A 270 -4.39 -19.51 2.86
N LYS A 271 -5.02 -20.38 3.63
CA LYS A 271 -5.66 -21.60 3.09
C LYS A 271 -6.73 -21.31 2.03
N VAL A 272 -7.31 -20.11 2.04
CA VAL A 272 -8.23 -19.65 0.99
C VAL A 272 -7.53 -19.59 -0.38
N VAL A 273 -6.26 -19.17 -0.42
CA VAL A 273 -5.45 -19.11 -1.65
C VAL A 273 -5.18 -20.52 -2.18
N ILE A 274 -4.78 -21.43 -1.29
CA ILE A 274 -4.49 -22.83 -1.67
C ILE A 274 -5.78 -23.57 -2.09
N ALA A 275 -6.90 -23.30 -1.39
CA ALA A 275 -8.20 -23.86 -1.76
C ALA A 275 -8.67 -23.38 -3.13
N ALA A 276 -8.47 -22.10 -3.45
CA ALA A 276 -8.79 -21.54 -4.76
C ALA A 276 -8.01 -22.24 -5.88
N ASP A 277 -6.71 -22.43 -5.70
CA ASP A 277 -5.88 -23.12 -6.69
C ASP A 277 -6.29 -24.60 -6.88
N ALA A 278 -6.53 -25.30 -5.77
CA ALA A 278 -6.97 -26.69 -5.81
C ALA A 278 -8.30 -26.84 -6.57
N LEU A 279 -9.26 -25.95 -6.30
CA LEU A 279 -10.57 -25.96 -6.96
C LEU A 279 -10.46 -25.61 -8.46
N ASP A 280 -9.67 -24.60 -8.82
CA ASP A 280 -9.43 -24.23 -10.22
C ASP A 280 -8.78 -25.36 -11.01
N ARG A 281 -7.99 -26.23 -10.35
CA ARG A 281 -7.37 -27.44 -10.92
C ARG A 281 -8.26 -28.67 -10.86
N GLY A 282 -9.50 -28.54 -10.40
CA GLY A 282 -10.47 -29.64 -10.35
C GLY A 282 -10.24 -30.66 -9.22
N PHE A 283 -9.52 -30.26 -8.14
CA PHE A 283 -9.35 -31.16 -7.00
C PHE A 283 -10.69 -31.54 -6.36
N SER A 284 -10.98 -32.85 -6.35
CA SER A 284 -12.21 -33.41 -5.77
C SER A 284 -11.94 -34.54 -4.76
N GLY A 285 -10.66 -34.85 -4.51
CA GLY A 285 -10.22 -35.93 -3.66
C GLY A 285 -10.42 -35.69 -2.15
N GLY A 286 -10.31 -36.78 -1.37
CA GLY A 286 -10.17 -36.71 0.09
C GLY A 286 -8.74 -36.97 0.52
N ILE A 287 -8.30 -36.30 1.56
CA ILE A 287 -6.98 -36.45 2.18
C ILE A 287 -7.13 -37.01 3.60
N GLN A 288 -6.31 -38.02 3.95
CA GLN A 288 -6.28 -38.59 5.28
C GLN A 288 -5.60 -37.64 6.26
N CYS A 289 -6.31 -37.27 7.34
CA CYS A 289 -5.85 -36.38 8.39
C CYS A 289 -5.75 -37.16 9.73
N PRO A 290 -4.60 -37.82 9.99
CA PRO A 290 -4.41 -38.64 11.19
C PRO A 290 -4.33 -37.79 12.46
N ALA A 291 -4.68 -38.41 13.58
CA ALA A 291 -4.73 -37.76 14.89
C ALA A 291 -3.39 -37.18 15.36
N ASP A 292 -2.31 -37.86 15.07
CA ASP A 292 -0.96 -37.48 15.52
C ASP A 292 -0.25 -36.53 14.55
N GLY A 293 -0.94 -36.07 13.50
CA GLY A 293 -0.45 -35.16 12.49
C GLY A 293 0.30 -35.83 11.34
N TRP A 294 0.86 -35.01 10.46
CA TRP A 294 1.54 -35.43 9.23
C TRP A 294 2.87 -34.68 9.02
N THR A 295 3.82 -35.32 8.35
CA THR A 295 5.09 -34.72 7.95
C THR A 295 5.58 -35.31 6.63
N THR A 296 6.45 -34.58 5.94
CA THR A 296 7.06 -35.06 4.67
C THR A 296 8.17 -36.09 4.87
N SER A 297 8.80 -36.11 6.05
CA SER A 297 9.78 -37.13 6.45
C SER A 297 9.94 -37.13 7.98
N GLY A 298 10.51 -38.19 8.54
CA GLY A 298 10.76 -38.33 9.99
C GLY A 298 11.75 -37.30 10.55
N ARG A 299 12.48 -36.58 9.70
CA ARG A 299 13.42 -35.52 10.14
C ARG A 299 12.72 -34.22 10.59
N TYR A 300 11.47 -34.03 10.17
CA TYR A 300 10.72 -32.81 10.44
C TYR A 300 9.63 -33.03 11.49
N ARG A 301 9.35 -31.94 12.25
CA ARG A 301 8.23 -31.94 13.18
C ARG A 301 6.91 -32.15 12.44
N LYS A 302 6.04 -33.02 13.00
CA LYS A 302 4.71 -33.23 12.44
C LYS A 302 3.87 -31.95 12.50
N ILE A 303 3.23 -31.63 11.40
CA ILE A 303 2.17 -30.62 11.31
C ILE A 303 0.93 -31.24 11.91
N ARG A 304 0.29 -30.53 12.84
CA ARG A 304 -0.88 -31.02 13.58
C ARG A 304 -2.01 -30.03 13.49
N ASP A 305 -3.22 -30.54 13.61
CA ASP A 305 -4.42 -29.73 13.72
C ASP A 305 -4.53 -29.11 15.11
N HIS A 306 -5.29 -28.01 15.20
CA HIS A 306 -5.42 -27.26 16.44
C HIS A 306 -6.07 -28.10 17.55
N GLU A 307 -7.05 -28.90 17.19
CA GLU A 307 -7.80 -29.79 18.07
C GLU A 307 -6.92 -30.83 18.77
N TYR A 308 -5.81 -31.21 18.14
CA TYR A 308 -4.80 -32.04 18.81
C TYR A 308 -4.25 -31.38 20.08
N TYR A 309 -3.91 -30.10 19.99
CA TYR A 309 -3.35 -29.34 21.11
C TYR A 309 -4.41 -29.03 22.18
N GLU A 310 -5.65 -28.73 21.76
CA GLU A 310 -6.76 -28.51 22.66
C GLU A 310 -7.13 -29.79 23.44
N ALA A 311 -7.26 -30.89 22.74
CA ALA A 311 -7.56 -32.18 23.36
C ALA A 311 -6.46 -32.56 24.37
N ARG A 312 -5.18 -32.38 23.97
CA ARG A 312 -4.05 -32.70 24.87
C ARG A 312 -4.05 -31.83 26.14
N ARG A 313 -4.32 -30.51 26.01
CA ARG A 313 -4.44 -29.60 27.16
C ARG A 313 -5.60 -29.98 28.08
N ALA A 314 -6.69 -30.49 27.50
CA ALA A 314 -7.87 -30.92 28.23
C ALA A 314 -7.80 -32.41 28.72
N GLY A 315 -6.65 -33.08 28.58
CA GLY A 315 -6.49 -34.49 28.93
C GLY A 315 -7.35 -35.46 28.11
N ARG A 316 -7.81 -35.04 26.91
CA ARG A 316 -8.67 -35.84 26.03
C ARG A 316 -7.88 -36.41 24.86
N THR A 317 -8.37 -37.52 24.31
CA THR A 317 -7.79 -38.11 23.09
C THR A 317 -8.41 -37.48 21.85
N TRP A 318 -7.57 -36.95 20.96
CA TRP A 318 -7.95 -36.52 19.63
C TRP A 318 -7.88 -37.70 18.65
N ARG A 319 -8.93 -37.94 17.88
CA ARG A 319 -9.00 -39.06 16.92
C ARG A 319 -8.60 -38.68 15.50
N GLY A 320 -8.29 -37.42 15.25
CA GLY A 320 -8.05 -36.85 13.91
C GLY A 320 -9.36 -36.58 13.16
N HIS A 321 -9.24 -35.94 12.01
CA HIS A 321 -10.41 -35.75 11.14
C HIS A 321 -10.72 -36.94 10.24
N GLY A 322 -9.84 -37.95 10.19
CA GLY A 322 -9.98 -39.05 9.25
C GLY A 322 -9.77 -38.61 7.80
N ARG A 323 -10.48 -39.21 6.86
CA ARG A 323 -10.46 -38.83 5.44
C ARG A 323 -11.50 -37.76 5.15
N ILE A 324 -11.04 -36.55 4.87
CA ILE A 324 -11.93 -35.40 4.60
C ILE A 324 -11.65 -34.77 3.24
N GLY A 325 -12.66 -34.12 2.66
CA GLY A 325 -12.55 -33.33 1.45
C GLY A 325 -12.19 -31.86 1.74
N LEU A 326 -11.96 -31.07 0.66
CA LEU A 326 -11.56 -29.67 0.72
C LEU A 326 -12.55 -28.80 1.51
N ASP A 327 -13.85 -28.98 1.31
CA ASP A 327 -14.90 -28.19 1.95
C ASP A 327 -14.83 -28.31 3.48
N THR A 328 -14.71 -29.55 3.99
CA THR A 328 -14.55 -29.82 5.42
C THR A 328 -13.18 -29.33 5.92
N GLY A 329 -12.09 -29.60 5.17
CA GLY A 329 -10.74 -29.17 5.52
C GLY A 329 -10.63 -27.66 5.67
N LEU A 330 -11.30 -26.87 4.81
CA LEU A 330 -11.28 -25.40 4.89
C LEU A 330 -12.21 -24.90 6.02
N ALA A 331 -13.41 -25.43 6.15
CA ALA A 331 -14.36 -25.02 7.19
C ALA A 331 -13.83 -25.29 8.61
N GLN A 332 -13.22 -26.45 8.83
CA GLN A 332 -12.58 -26.83 10.10
C GLN A 332 -11.14 -26.34 10.24
N SER A 333 -10.60 -25.71 9.19
CA SER A 333 -9.24 -25.15 9.21
C SER A 333 -8.12 -26.18 9.41
N SER A 334 -8.27 -27.44 8.92
CA SER A 334 -7.26 -28.47 9.13
C SER A 334 -5.90 -28.11 8.54
N ASN A 335 -4.88 -28.04 9.38
CA ASN A 335 -3.48 -27.86 8.97
C ASN A 335 -2.96 -29.08 8.23
N VAL A 336 -3.32 -30.28 8.72
CA VAL A 336 -2.89 -31.57 8.15
C VAL A 336 -3.41 -31.71 6.72
N PHE A 337 -4.66 -31.32 6.47
CA PHE A 337 -5.24 -31.34 5.14
C PHE A 337 -4.47 -30.41 4.18
N PHE A 338 -4.31 -29.13 4.54
CA PHE A 338 -3.71 -28.12 3.66
C PHE A 338 -2.21 -28.27 3.46
N ALA A 339 -1.49 -28.79 4.44
CA ALA A 339 -0.08 -29.14 4.30
C ALA A 339 0.12 -30.22 3.23
N GLN A 340 -0.71 -31.27 3.27
CA GLN A 340 -0.67 -32.35 2.28
C GLN A 340 -1.17 -31.87 0.92
N LEU A 341 -2.24 -31.08 0.86
CA LEU A 341 -2.79 -30.53 -0.37
C LEU A 341 -1.74 -29.65 -1.09
N GLY A 342 -1.04 -28.78 -0.35
CA GLY A 342 0.01 -27.95 -0.96
C GLY A 342 1.17 -28.76 -1.55
N VAL A 343 1.59 -29.82 -0.86
CA VAL A 343 2.61 -30.74 -1.39
C VAL A 343 2.09 -31.54 -2.58
N TYR A 344 0.81 -31.90 -2.60
CA TYR A 344 0.15 -32.56 -3.73
C TYR A 344 0.10 -31.66 -4.98
N LEU A 345 -0.26 -30.39 -4.82
CA LEU A 345 -0.30 -29.39 -5.89
C LEU A 345 1.12 -29.09 -6.44
N GLY A 346 2.11 -29.09 -5.58
CA GLY A 346 3.50 -28.93 -5.95
C GLY A 346 4.00 -27.48 -6.02
N HIS A 347 5.32 -27.33 -6.15
CA HIS A 347 6.01 -26.03 -6.09
C HIS A 347 5.63 -25.08 -7.22
N ASP A 348 5.49 -25.58 -8.45
CA ASP A 348 5.16 -24.75 -9.61
C ASP A 348 3.73 -24.21 -9.53
N ALA A 349 2.79 -25.06 -9.09
CA ALA A 349 1.42 -24.62 -8.82
C ALA A 349 1.35 -23.55 -7.73
N PHE A 350 2.06 -23.76 -6.62
CA PHE A 350 2.15 -22.81 -5.52
C PHE A 350 2.72 -21.46 -6.00
N ARG A 351 3.83 -21.47 -6.78
CA ARG A 351 4.43 -20.26 -7.33
C ARG A 351 3.47 -19.52 -8.25
N ALA A 352 2.93 -20.21 -9.27
CA ALA A 352 1.99 -19.62 -10.22
C ALA A 352 0.75 -19.02 -9.52
N THR A 353 0.25 -19.69 -8.49
CA THR A 353 -0.89 -19.20 -7.71
C THR A 353 -0.53 -17.95 -6.92
N THR A 354 0.59 -17.91 -6.23
CA THR A 354 0.99 -16.73 -5.46
C THR A 354 1.28 -15.53 -6.35
N GLU A 355 1.82 -15.74 -7.56
CA GLU A 355 1.98 -14.70 -8.59
C GLU A 355 0.62 -14.19 -9.09
N ARG A 356 -0.32 -15.10 -9.41
CA ARG A 356 -1.70 -14.75 -9.81
C ARG A 356 -2.43 -13.95 -8.75
N PHE A 357 -2.18 -14.23 -7.47
CA PHE A 357 -2.72 -13.48 -6.33
C PHE A 357 -1.89 -12.22 -6.00
N LEU A 358 -0.98 -11.82 -6.88
CA LEU A 358 -0.15 -10.61 -6.82
C LEU A 358 0.77 -10.52 -5.60
N PHE A 359 1.16 -11.65 -4.98
CA PHE A 359 2.19 -11.59 -3.95
C PHE A 359 3.52 -11.07 -4.53
N ASN A 360 4.38 -10.51 -3.68
CA ASN A 360 5.64 -9.85 -4.02
C ASN A 360 5.50 -8.60 -4.92
N SER A 361 4.34 -7.94 -4.90
CA SER A 361 4.03 -6.77 -5.74
C SER A 361 3.67 -5.53 -4.90
N ARG A 362 3.37 -4.44 -5.58
CA ARG A 362 2.76 -3.23 -5.01
C ARG A 362 1.54 -2.85 -5.84
N ILE A 363 0.49 -2.39 -5.18
CA ILE A 363 -0.73 -1.93 -5.83
C ILE A 363 -0.96 -0.47 -5.43
N THR A 364 -1.22 0.40 -6.40
CA THR A 364 -1.65 1.77 -6.14
C THR A 364 -3.06 1.74 -5.55
N ILE A 365 -3.30 2.47 -4.46
CA ILE A 365 -4.59 2.57 -3.77
C ILE A 365 -5.14 4.00 -3.71
N GLY A 366 -4.34 4.99 -4.08
CA GLY A 366 -4.70 6.39 -4.21
C GLY A 366 -3.74 7.06 -5.19
N GLU A 367 -4.26 7.57 -6.29
CA GLU A 367 -3.50 8.28 -7.31
C GLU A 367 -4.02 9.71 -7.43
N GLY A 368 -3.28 10.64 -6.87
CA GLY A 368 -3.52 12.06 -7.00
C GLY A 368 -2.62 12.67 -8.08
N ASP A 369 -2.78 13.96 -8.28
CA ASP A 369 -2.03 14.77 -9.26
C ASP A 369 -0.55 14.97 -8.92
N SER A 370 -0.17 14.76 -7.68
CA SER A 370 1.19 14.99 -7.17
C SER A 370 1.90 13.72 -6.73
N GLY A 371 1.20 12.59 -6.64
CA GLY A 371 1.79 11.35 -6.17
C GLY A 371 0.82 10.20 -6.03
N ARG A 372 1.35 9.08 -5.55
CA ARG A 372 0.59 7.83 -5.39
C ARG A 372 0.76 7.26 -4.00
N GLN A 373 -0.32 6.73 -3.44
CA GLN A 373 -0.26 5.85 -2.29
C GLN A 373 -0.26 4.39 -2.74
N PHE A 374 0.50 3.57 -2.05
CA PHE A 374 0.66 2.16 -2.37
C PHE A 374 0.31 1.27 -1.19
N MET A 375 -0.26 0.11 -1.49
CA MET A 375 -0.20 -1.03 -0.60
C MET A 375 0.87 -2.00 -1.06
N ARG A 376 1.63 -2.54 -0.13
CA ARG A 376 2.41 -3.76 -0.35
C ARG A 376 1.44 -4.92 -0.38
N THR A 377 1.69 -5.88 -1.24
CA THR A 377 1.09 -7.19 -1.14
C THR A 377 1.92 -8.07 -0.19
N GLY A 378 1.61 -9.33 -0.07
CA GLY A 378 2.42 -10.20 0.78
C GLY A 378 3.81 -10.50 0.20
N ARG A 379 4.62 -11.19 0.96
CA ARG A 379 5.92 -11.73 0.55
C ARG A 379 5.91 -13.25 0.62
N ILE A 380 6.16 -13.88 -0.51
CA ILE A 380 6.34 -15.33 -0.61
C ILE A 380 7.82 -15.61 -0.76
N PRO A 381 8.41 -16.48 0.06
CA PRO A 381 9.81 -16.86 -0.06
C PRO A 381 10.04 -17.74 -1.29
N ARG A 382 11.26 -17.77 -1.77
CA ARG A 382 11.70 -18.81 -2.69
C ARG A 382 11.78 -20.14 -1.94
N ILE A 383 10.99 -21.13 -2.36
CA ILE A 383 10.98 -22.48 -1.79
C ILE A 383 11.67 -23.39 -2.82
N ALA A 384 12.76 -24.04 -2.43
CA ALA A 384 13.46 -24.96 -3.33
C ALA A 384 12.55 -26.14 -3.69
N SER A 385 12.64 -26.65 -4.92
CA SER A 385 11.81 -27.77 -5.40
C SER A 385 11.99 -29.05 -4.59
N SER A 386 13.12 -29.21 -3.90
CA SER A 386 13.40 -30.31 -2.96
C SER A 386 12.80 -30.07 -1.56
N ASP A 387 12.42 -28.82 -1.21
CA ASP A 387 11.91 -28.49 0.14
C ASP A 387 10.38 -28.68 0.22
N ARG A 388 9.97 -29.95 0.26
CA ARG A 388 8.55 -30.32 0.42
C ARG A 388 7.98 -29.89 1.79
N TYR A 389 8.82 -29.84 2.84
CA TYR A 389 8.37 -29.41 4.16
C TYR A 389 8.12 -27.90 4.21
N GLY A 390 9.03 -27.10 3.63
CA GLY A 390 8.82 -25.66 3.47
C GLY A 390 7.55 -25.34 2.66
N LEU A 391 7.27 -26.11 1.59
CA LEU A 391 6.02 -25.98 0.84
C LEU A 391 4.80 -26.31 1.70
N ALA A 392 4.84 -27.37 2.50
CA ALA A 392 3.77 -27.74 3.42
C ALA A 392 3.47 -26.62 4.44
N GLN A 393 4.53 -26.05 5.04
CA GLN A 393 4.42 -24.91 5.98
C GLN A 393 3.86 -23.66 5.28
N ALA A 394 4.35 -23.33 4.09
CA ALA A 394 3.86 -22.22 3.30
C ALA A 394 2.37 -22.35 2.96
N SER A 395 1.91 -23.57 2.65
CA SER A 395 0.52 -23.87 2.28
C SER A 395 -0.50 -23.69 3.43
N ILE A 396 -0.01 -23.64 4.66
CA ILE A 396 -0.82 -23.29 5.84
C ILE A 396 -0.59 -21.84 6.32
N GLY A 397 0.09 -21.01 5.50
CA GLY A 397 0.37 -19.61 5.79
C GLY A 397 1.40 -19.40 6.90
N GLN A 398 2.30 -20.37 7.09
CA GLN A 398 3.41 -20.35 8.04
C GLN A 398 4.76 -20.33 7.31
N GLY A 399 5.84 -20.56 8.03
CA GLY A 399 7.19 -20.47 7.50
C GLY A 399 7.56 -19.00 7.29
N LYS A 400 7.93 -18.64 6.05
CA LYS A 400 8.33 -17.25 5.70
C LYS A 400 7.28 -16.55 4.83
N VAL A 401 6.06 -17.09 4.76
CA VAL A 401 4.93 -16.45 4.06
C VAL A 401 4.45 -15.27 4.89
N LEU A 402 4.38 -14.10 4.27
CA LEU A 402 3.90 -12.88 4.89
C LEU A 402 2.82 -12.24 4.01
N ALA A 403 1.84 -11.60 4.62
CA ALA A 403 0.79 -10.85 3.94
C ALA A 403 0.52 -9.52 4.66
N THR A 404 0.02 -8.53 3.92
CA THR A 404 -0.55 -7.33 4.54
C THR A 404 -2.05 -7.51 4.76
N PRO A 405 -2.66 -6.82 5.74
CA PRO A 405 -4.11 -6.81 5.89
C PRO A 405 -4.85 -6.37 4.62
N ALA A 406 -4.34 -5.38 3.89
CA ALA A 406 -4.92 -4.94 2.63
C ALA A 406 -4.91 -6.03 1.55
N GLN A 407 -3.84 -6.83 1.45
CA GLN A 407 -3.78 -7.97 0.54
C GLN A 407 -4.80 -9.04 0.93
N MET A 408 -4.94 -9.35 2.21
CA MET A 408 -5.90 -10.35 2.66
C MET A 408 -7.36 -9.88 2.48
N ALA A 409 -7.64 -8.58 2.63
CA ALA A 409 -8.93 -7.98 2.29
C ALA A 409 -9.23 -8.06 0.78
N LEU A 410 -8.23 -7.81 -0.08
CA LEU A 410 -8.36 -7.93 -1.53
C LEU A 410 -8.64 -9.38 -1.96
N ILE A 411 -8.00 -10.37 -1.30
CA ILE A 411 -8.28 -11.79 -1.53
C ILE A 411 -9.73 -12.12 -1.15
N ALA A 412 -10.19 -11.66 0.02
CA ALA A 412 -11.58 -11.85 0.43
C ALA A 412 -12.57 -11.17 -0.54
N ALA A 413 -12.22 -9.96 -1.02
CA ALA A 413 -13.01 -9.23 -2.02
C ALA A 413 -13.06 -9.97 -3.36
N ALA A 414 -11.98 -10.60 -3.81
CA ALA A 414 -11.98 -11.39 -5.04
C ALA A 414 -12.90 -12.62 -4.92
N VAL A 415 -12.90 -13.31 -3.77
CA VAL A 415 -13.88 -14.40 -3.51
C VAL A 415 -15.31 -13.86 -3.56
N ALA A 416 -15.55 -12.68 -2.99
CA ALA A 416 -16.85 -12.01 -2.96
C ALA A 416 -17.31 -11.51 -4.34
N ASN A 417 -16.38 -11.30 -5.30
CA ASN A 417 -16.61 -10.71 -6.61
C ASN A 417 -16.27 -11.68 -7.76
N ASP A 418 -16.78 -12.90 -7.69
CA ASP A 418 -16.65 -13.96 -8.71
C ASP A 418 -15.23 -14.16 -9.23
N GLY A 419 -14.25 -14.05 -8.33
CA GLY A 419 -12.84 -14.26 -8.58
C GLY A 419 -12.10 -13.06 -9.16
N ILE A 420 -12.75 -11.92 -9.41
CA ILE A 420 -12.14 -10.70 -9.93
C ILE A 420 -11.65 -9.85 -8.76
N ALA A 421 -10.36 -9.57 -8.73
CA ALA A 421 -9.77 -8.58 -7.83
C ALA A 421 -9.85 -7.19 -8.46
N VAL A 422 -10.57 -6.29 -7.81
CA VAL A 422 -10.66 -4.87 -8.21
C VAL A 422 -9.67 -4.07 -7.35
N ARG A 423 -8.95 -3.16 -7.97
CA ARG A 423 -7.96 -2.30 -7.34
C ARG A 423 -8.59 -1.53 -6.16
N PRO A 424 -8.08 -1.68 -4.94
CA PRO A 424 -8.52 -0.85 -3.84
C PRO A 424 -8.24 0.62 -4.15
N ARG A 425 -9.18 1.51 -3.88
CA ARG A 425 -9.06 2.94 -4.16
C ARG A 425 -9.50 3.78 -2.97
N LEU A 426 -8.77 4.87 -2.76
CA LEU A 426 -9.00 5.85 -1.70
C LEU A 426 -9.70 7.12 -2.20
N ILE A 427 -9.38 7.58 -3.41
CA ILE A 427 -9.93 8.82 -3.97
C ILE A 427 -11.23 8.49 -4.72
N ALA A 428 -12.29 9.21 -4.42
CA ALA A 428 -13.62 8.89 -4.94
C ALA A 428 -13.73 9.10 -6.47
N SER A 429 -12.99 10.04 -7.04
CA SER A 429 -12.96 10.32 -8.48
C SER A 429 -12.21 9.28 -9.30
N GLU A 430 -11.39 8.42 -8.67
CA GLU A 430 -10.70 7.34 -9.39
C GLU A 430 -11.70 6.33 -9.95
N GLN A 431 -11.47 5.88 -11.19
CA GLN A 431 -12.29 4.86 -11.81
C GLN A 431 -11.93 3.47 -11.28
N PRO A 432 -12.93 2.60 -11.06
CA PRO A 432 -12.70 1.19 -10.73
C PRO A 432 -11.90 0.50 -11.83
N ALA A 433 -10.91 -0.31 -11.45
CA ALA A 433 -10.09 -1.07 -12.37
C ALA A 433 -9.79 -2.46 -11.82
N ALA A 434 -9.98 -3.51 -12.60
CA ALA A 434 -9.56 -4.85 -12.22
C ALA A 434 -8.02 -4.94 -12.21
N VAL A 435 -7.46 -5.55 -11.17
CA VAL A 435 -6.01 -5.85 -11.11
C VAL A 435 -5.71 -7.29 -11.52
N GLY A 436 -6.72 -8.13 -11.63
CA GLY A 436 -6.58 -9.49 -12.12
C GLY A 436 -7.75 -10.40 -11.76
N ARG A 437 -7.73 -11.59 -12.32
CA ARG A 437 -8.62 -12.68 -11.93
C ARG A 437 -7.83 -13.63 -11.03
N PHE A 438 -8.21 -13.73 -9.77
CA PHE A 438 -7.54 -14.59 -8.79
C PHE A 438 -8.00 -16.05 -8.88
N MET A 439 -9.26 -16.28 -9.23
CA MET A 439 -9.85 -17.59 -9.37
C MET A 439 -11.03 -17.59 -10.35
N GLN A 440 -11.47 -18.77 -10.78
CA GLN A 440 -12.64 -18.92 -11.64
C GLN A 440 -13.94 -18.60 -10.88
N PRO A 441 -15.01 -18.14 -11.59
CA PRO A 441 -16.28 -17.80 -10.95
C PRO A 441 -16.90 -18.95 -10.14
N GLY A 442 -16.87 -20.16 -10.67
CA GLY A 442 -17.37 -21.37 -9.98
C GLY A 442 -16.60 -21.68 -8.70
N THR A 443 -15.27 -21.44 -8.71
CA THR A 443 -14.40 -21.57 -7.54
C THR A 443 -14.76 -20.53 -6.48
N ALA A 444 -14.93 -19.28 -6.88
CA ALA A 444 -15.33 -18.19 -5.97
C ALA A 444 -16.69 -18.51 -5.31
N GLN A 445 -17.67 -18.98 -6.09
CA GLN A 445 -18.99 -19.37 -5.57
C GLN A 445 -18.90 -20.53 -4.57
N ARG A 446 -18.08 -21.54 -4.86
CA ARG A 446 -17.87 -22.65 -3.92
C ARG A 446 -17.16 -22.17 -2.65
N LEU A 447 -16.13 -21.33 -2.75
CA LEU A 447 -15.46 -20.75 -1.59
C LEU A 447 -16.41 -19.90 -0.74
N ARG A 448 -17.31 -19.10 -1.34
CA ARG A 448 -18.34 -18.35 -0.59
C ARG A 448 -19.17 -19.28 0.31
N ARG A 449 -19.63 -20.40 -0.24
CA ARG A 449 -20.41 -21.41 0.56
C ARG A 449 -19.56 -22.01 1.68
N ILE A 450 -18.32 -22.39 1.40
CA ILE A 450 -17.44 -22.97 2.41
C ILE A 450 -17.12 -21.97 3.53
N LEU A 451 -16.81 -20.72 3.17
CA LEU A 451 -16.50 -19.66 4.13
C LEU A 451 -17.74 -19.24 4.94
N ARG A 452 -18.94 -19.31 4.35
CA ARG A 452 -20.19 -19.15 5.10
C ARG A 452 -20.37 -20.28 6.12
N ARG A 453 -20.12 -21.52 5.71
CA ARG A 453 -20.17 -22.68 6.61
C ARG A 453 -19.12 -22.58 7.72
N ALA A 454 -17.93 -22.06 7.45
CA ALA A 454 -16.89 -21.88 8.47
C ALA A 454 -17.30 -20.88 9.58
N VAL A 455 -18.18 -19.91 9.28
CA VAL A 455 -18.76 -19.01 10.29
C VAL A 455 -19.98 -19.65 10.95
N ALA A 456 -20.85 -20.31 10.20
CA ALA A 456 -22.07 -20.90 10.77
C ALA A 456 -21.79 -22.10 11.70
N GLU A 457 -20.85 -22.98 11.33
CA GLU A 457 -20.64 -24.28 11.97
C GLU A 457 -19.18 -24.50 12.43
N GLY A 458 -18.22 -23.69 11.92
CA GLY A 458 -16.78 -23.91 12.10
C GLY A 458 -16.12 -22.97 13.10
N THR A 459 -14.85 -22.63 12.82
CA THR A 459 -13.98 -21.83 13.70
C THR A 459 -14.43 -20.37 13.89
N GLY A 460 -15.37 -19.87 13.07
CA GLY A 460 -15.95 -18.53 13.17
C GLY A 460 -17.30 -18.47 13.89
N ARG A 461 -17.81 -19.56 14.44
CA ARG A 461 -19.17 -19.66 15.00
C ARG A 461 -19.52 -18.62 16.06
N GLY A 462 -18.53 -18.13 16.82
CA GLY A 462 -18.74 -17.13 17.86
C GLY A 462 -19.18 -15.73 17.37
N ILE A 463 -19.16 -15.47 16.06
CA ILE A 463 -19.59 -14.18 15.49
C ILE A 463 -20.80 -14.32 14.55
N GLU A 464 -21.42 -15.51 14.53
CA GLU A 464 -22.66 -15.66 13.77
C GLU A 464 -23.69 -14.64 14.28
N THR A 465 -24.19 -13.83 13.36
CA THR A 465 -25.08 -12.71 13.68
C THR A 465 -26.28 -12.76 12.74
N PRO A 466 -27.50 -12.88 13.26
CA PRO A 466 -28.70 -12.90 12.44
C PRO A 466 -28.80 -11.68 11.51
N GLY A 467 -29.11 -11.92 10.24
CA GLY A 467 -29.27 -10.90 9.21
C GLY A 467 -27.99 -10.41 8.56
N LEU A 468 -26.79 -10.73 9.06
CA LEU A 468 -25.53 -10.32 8.41
C LEU A 468 -24.99 -11.37 7.42
N ALA A 469 -25.32 -12.64 7.60
CA ALA A 469 -24.84 -13.76 6.76
C ALA A 469 -23.32 -13.67 6.49
N ILE A 470 -22.52 -13.51 7.56
CA ILE A 470 -21.07 -13.34 7.45
C ILE A 470 -20.43 -14.61 6.90
N ALA A 471 -19.56 -14.47 5.90
CA ALA A 471 -18.69 -15.54 5.42
C ALA A 471 -17.23 -15.14 5.68
N GLY A 472 -16.42 -16.05 6.21
CA GLY A 472 -15.05 -15.68 6.53
C GLY A 472 -14.18 -16.82 7.02
N LYS A 473 -12.91 -16.51 7.23
CA LYS A 473 -11.90 -17.42 7.73
C LYS A 473 -11.10 -16.78 8.86
N THR A 474 -11.09 -17.42 10.02
CA THR A 474 -10.21 -17.07 11.13
C THR A 474 -8.79 -17.55 10.85
N GLY A 475 -7.82 -16.83 11.39
CA GLY A 475 -6.43 -17.20 11.40
C GLY A 475 -5.81 -16.98 12.77
N THR A 476 -4.93 -17.89 13.15
CA THR A 476 -4.06 -17.80 14.30
C THR A 476 -2.65 -18.02 13.76
N ALA A 477 -1.85 -16.98 13.71
CA ALA A 477 -0.54 -17.04 13.10
C ALA A 477 0.55 -17.00 14.15
N GLU A 478 1.28 -18.09 14.30
CA GLU A 478 2.42 -18.15 15.21
C GLU A 478 3.52 -17.18 14.76
N ASN A 479 4.17 -16.57 15.73
CA ASN A 479 5.33 -15.71 15.53
C ASN A 479 6.36 -15.99 16.64
N PRO A 480 7.67 -15.69 16.41
CA PRO A 480 8.72 -16.01 17.37
C PRO A 480 8.76 -15.06 18.58
N PHE A 481 7.96 -13.98 18.60
CA PHE A 481 8.13 -12.87 19.55
C PHE A 481 6.96 -12.72 20.52
N GLY A 482 6.11 -13.73 20.69
CA GLY A 482 5.02 -13.66 21.66
C GLY A 482 3.77 -14.45 21.26
N ALA A 483 2.62 -14.03 21.76
CA ALA A 483 1.34 -14.67 21.42
C ALA A 483 1.07 -14.60 19.90
N PRO A 484 0.35 -15.56 19.34
CA PRO A 484 0.01 -15.56 17.91
C PRO A 484 -0.73 -14.29 17.49
N HIS A 485 -0.56 -13.89 16.24
CA HIS A 485 -1.39 -12.84 15.65
C HIS A 485 -2.79 -13.36 15.36
N SER A 486 -3.79 -12.54 15.71
CA SER A 486 -5.19 -12.84 15.48
C SER A 486 -5.64 -12.27 14.14
N TRP A 487 -6.17 -13.11 13.26
CA TRP A 487 -6.69 -12.74 11.96
C TRP A 487 -8.15 -13.13 11.76
N PHE A 488 -8.89 -12.29 11.07
CA PHE A 488 -10.16 -12.64 10.48
C PHE A 488 -10.35 -11.93 9.13
N ILE A 489 -10.58 -12.72 8.08
CA ILE A 489 -10.89 -12.20 6.74
C ILE A 489 -12.24 -12.72 6.28
N GLY A 490 -12.96 -11.92 5.50
CA GLY A 490 -14.26 -12.35 5.03
C GLY A 490 -15.02 -11.27 4.27
N PHE A 491 -16.31 -11.51 4.14
CA PHE A 491 -17.25 -10.61 3.46
C PHE A 491 -18.66 -10.83 3.98
N ALA A 492 -19.53 -9.86 3.73
CA ALA A 492 -20.95 -9.92 4.06
C ALA A 492 -21.78 -9.13 3.03
N PRO A 493 -23.07 -9.56 2.77
CA PRO A 493 -23.63 -10.89 3.02
C PRO A 493 -22.97 -11.97 2.16
N ALA A 494 -23.09 -13.24 2.54
CA ALA A 494 -22.45 -14.35 1.82
C ALA A 494 -23.00 -14.59 0.40
N ASP A 495 -24.28 -14.37 0.21
CA ASP A 495 -25.00 -14.59 -1.06
C ASP A 495 -24.81 -13.44 -2.06
N ARG A 496 -24.90 -12.19 -1.59
CA ARG A 496 -24.71 -10.97 -2.36
C ARG A 496 -23.73 -10.04 -1.67
N PRO A 497 -22.41 -10.34 -1.71
CA PRO A 497 -21.42 -9.60 -0.95
C PRO A 497 -21.39 -8.10 -1.30
N ARG A 498 -21.43 -7.25 -0.27
CA ARG A 498 -21.36 -5.80 -0.38
C ARG A 498 -20.06 -5.24 0.18
N LEU A 499 -19.58 -5.85 1.27
CA LEU A 499 -18.34 -5.48 1.93
C LEU A 499 -17.45 -6.71 2.10
N ALA A 500 -16.16 -6.54 1.86
CA ALA A 500 -15.11 -7.50 2.20
C ALA A 500 -14.15 -6.86 3.19
N PHE A 501 -13.54 -7.67 4.04
CA PHE A 501 -12.72 -7.16 5.13
C PHE A 501 -11.54 -8.07 5.47
N ALA A 502 -10.53 -7.46 6.11
CA ALA A 502 -9.50 -8.14 6.87
C ALA A 502 -9.24 -7.39 8.17
N VAL A 503 -9.19 -8.11 9.26
CA VAL A 503 -8.82 -7.63 10.59
C VAL A 503 -7.61 -8.38 11.09
N LEU A 504 -6.62 -7.63 11.56
CA LEU A 504 -5.42 -8.13 12.23
C LEU A 504 -5.30 -7.49 13.60
N VAL A 505 -5.00 -8.29 14.62
CA VAL A 505 -4.55 -7.82 15.93
C VAL A 505 -3.22 -8.51 16.25
N GLU A 506 -2.14 -7.71 16.37
CA GLU A 506 -0.84 -8.25 16.74
C GLU A 506 -0.92 -8.87 18.15
N HIS A 507 -0.34 -10.06 18.30
CA HIS A 507 -0.32 -10.79 19.57
C HIS A 507 -1.72 -11.00 20.22
N GLY A 508 -2.79 -10.94 19.40
CA GLY A 508 -4.18 -11.04 19.85
C GLY A 508 -4.66 -12.46 20.12
N GLY A 509 -3.82 -13.48 19.95
CA GLY A 509 -4.17 -14.87 20.17
C GLY A 509 -5.06 -15.44 19.07
N TYR A 510 -6.19 -16.05 19.46
CA TYR A 510 -7.10 -16.69 18.49
C TYR A 510 -7.87 -15.67 17.64
N GLY A 511 -7.99 -15.97 16.34
CA GLY A 511 -8.72 -15.13 15.39
C GLY A 511 -10.19 -14.92 15.78
N SER A 512 -10.82 -15.92 16.35
CA SER A 512 -12.19 -15.84 16.85
C SER A 512 -12.36 -14.95 18.08
N ALA A 513 -11.30 -14.74 18.88
CA ALA A 513 -11.37 -13.99 20.13
C ALA A 513 -11.09 -12.50 19.97
N ALA A 514 -10.15 -12.09 19.12
CA ALA A 514 -9.76 -10.70 19.01
C ALA A 514 -10.16 -10.05 17.68
N ALA A 515 -9.88 -10.69 16.52
CA ALA A 515 -10.13 -10.08 15.21
C ALA A 515 -11.60 -10.19 14.76
N ALA A 516 -12.24 -11.33 15.00
CA ALA A 516 -13.59 -11.59 14.52
C ALA A 516 -14.67 -10.70 15.17
N PRO A 517 -14.64 -10.40 16.49
CA PRO A 517 -15.58 -9.46 17.10
C PRO A 517 -15.49 -8.04 16.50
N ILE A 518 -14.28 -7.56 16.18
CA ILE A 518 -14.09 -6.26 15.53
C ILE A 518 -14.80 -6.22 14.16
N ALA A 519 -14.63 -7.28 13.37
CA ALA A 519 -15.30 -7.37 12.06
C ALA A 519 -16.83 -7.41 12.23
N ARG A 520 -17.37 -8.16 13.19
CA ARG A 520 -18.80 -8.21 13.48
C ARG A 520 -19.36 -6.82 13.82
N ASP A 521 -18.71 -6.11 14.74
CA ASP A 521 -19.18 -4.80 15.20
C ASP A 521 -19.18 -3.79 14.04
N LEU A 522 -18.17 -3.83 13.17
CA LEU A 522 -18.11 -3.00 11.96
C LEU A 522 -19.22 -3.34 10.96
N LEU A 523 -19.53 -4.61 10.77
CA LEU A 523 -20.62 -5.03 9.87
C LEU A 523 -22.00 -4.66 10.43
N LEU A 524 -22.18 -4.67 11.74
CA LEU A 524 -23.40 -4.16 12.39
C LEU A 524 -23.58 -2.68 12.12
N LEU A 525 -22.56 -1.86 12.37
CA LEU A 525 -22.61 -0.43 12.06
C LEU A 525 -22.77 -0.18 10.55
N ALA A 526 -22.11 -0.96 9.70
CA ALA A 526 -22.25 -0.84 8.25
C ALA A 526 -23.71 -1.11 7.78
N ARG A 527 -24.44 -2.00 8.45
CA ARG A 527 -25.86 -2.22 8.21
C ARG A 527 -26.71 -1.02 8.67
N GLU A 528 -26.43 -0.47 9.84
CA GLU A 528 -27.11 0.73 10.35
C GLU A 528 -26.92 1.94 9.43
N LEU A 529 -25.74 2.05 8.81
CA LEU A 529 -25.41 3.11 7.86
C LEU A 529 -25.90 2.82 6.42
N GLY A 530 -26.58 1.69 6.17
CA GLY A 530 -27.11 1.32 4.85
C GLY A 530 -26.09 0.78 3.84
N HIS A 531 -24.89 0.43 4.27
CA HIS A 531 -23.90 -0.24 3.41
C HIS A 531 -24.22 -1.74 3.22
N LEU A 532 -24.96 -2.33 4.13
CA LEU A 532 -25.48 -3.69 4.07
C LEU A 532 -27.02 -3.67 4.15
N PRO A 533 -27.70 -4.69 3.57
CA PRO A 533 -29.14 -4.82 3.66
C PRO A 533 -29.63 -5.15 5.07
#